data_67ee75391b5ef8831787451402fef07f
#
_entry.id   67ee75391b5ef8831787451402fef07f
#
_cell.length_a   1.000
_cell.length_b   1.000
_cell.length_c   1.000
_cell.angle_alpha   90.00
_cell.angle_beta   90.00
_cell.angle_gamma   90.00
#
_symmetry.space_group_name_H-M   'P 1'
#
loop_
_entity.id
_entity.type
_entity.pdbx_description
1 polymer ?
#
loop_
_entity_poly.entity_id
_entity_poly.type
_entity_poly.pdbx_seq_one_letter_code
_entity_poly.pdbx_strand_id
1 'polypeptide(L)'
;MTSKILITGGAGYIGSHTAVELMNAGHQVVIVDNLCNSSIQVLDRIEALAGKNFSFVQADVRDGAALDQIFAQHPIEGVIHFAGLKAVGESVAQPVRYFDNNLGSTLTLLQAMDRAGVRRIVFSSSATVYGDPETVPITESSQLQVTNPYGRTKLMCEDILRDLQASDPRWHVAILRYFNPVGAHISGTIGEHPNGIPNNLMPFITQVAVGKREFLSIFGNDYPTPDGTGVRDYIHVVDLSLGHLAA
;
A
#
# COMPACT_ATOMS: atom_id res chain seq x y z
N MET A 1 -10.01 -14.53 17.14
CA MET A 1 -8.77 -15.33 17.26
C MET A 1 -7.61 -14.39 16.99
N THR A 2 -6.49 -14.55 17.71
CA THR A 2 -5.30 -13.71 17.52
C THR A 2 -4.42 -14.34 16.45
N SER A 3 -4.29 -13.71 15.31
CA SER A 3 -3.43 -14.16 14.22
C SER A 3 -2.12 -13.39 14.18
N LYS A 4 -1.07 -13.97 13.59
CA LYS A 4 0.18 -13.27 13.29
C LYS A 4 0.21 -12.90 11.81
N ILE A 5 0.27 -11.60 11.52
CA ILE A 5 0.17 -11.02 10.19
C ILE A 5 1.50 -10.41 9.78
N LEU A 6 1.97 -10.77 8.58
CA LEU A 6 3.11 -10.10 7.94
C LEU A 6 2.61 -8.89 7.16
N ILE A 7 3.21 -7.73 7.39
CA ILE A 7 2.94 -6.50 6.63
C ILE A 7 4.19 -6.14 5.84
N THR A 8 4.13 -6.23 4.53
CA THR A 8 5.20 -5.73 3.66
C THR A 8 4.98 -4.25 3.37
N GLY A 9 6.04 -3.45 3.42
CA GLY A 9 5.90 -1.99 3.31
C GLY A 9 5.23 -1.38 4.55
N GLY A 10 5.36 -2.05 5.70
CA GLY A 10 4.66 -1.69 6.93
C GLY A 10 5.19 -0.45 7.64
N ALA A 11 6.38 0.05 7.28
CA ALA A 11 6.89 1.34 7.74
C ALA A 11 6.40 2.52 6.87
N GLY A 12 5.68 2.26 5.78
CA GLY A 12 5.08 3.27 4.92
C GLY A 12 3.81 3.90 5.52
N TYR A 13 3.24 4.88 4.82
CA TYR A 13 2.07 5.64 5.26
C TYR A 13 0.87 4.75 5.62
N ILE A 14 0.35 3.96 4.68
CA ILE A 14 -0.82 3.09 4.92
C ILE A 14 -0.43 1.91 5.82
N GLY A 15 0.75 1.32 5.58
CA GLY A 15 1.24 0.16 6.34
C GLY A 15 1.38 0.43 7.83
N SER A 16 1.89 1.60 8.23
CA SER A 16 2.04 1.98 9.64
C SER A 16 0.71 2.15 10.37
N HIS A 17 -0.29 2.77 9.72
CA HIS A 17 -1.65 2.88 10.25
C HIS A 17 -2.31 1.51 10.38
N THR A 18 -2.17 0.67 9.34
CA THR A 18 -2.70 -0.71 9.37
C THR A 18 -2.05 -1.56 10.46
N ALA A 19 -0.75 -1.39 10.69
CA ALA A 19 -0.05 -2.07 11.79
C ALA A 19 -0.65 -1.70 13.16
N VAL A 20 -0.90 -0.40 13.40
CA VAL A 20 -1.54 0.07 14.63
C VAL A 20 -2.94 -0.53 14.80
N GLU A 21 -3.78 -0.50 13.77
CA GLU A 21 -5.16 -1.01 13.84
C GLU A 21 -5.20 -2.54 14.06
N LEU A 22 -4.32 -3.30 13.39
CA LEU A 22 -4.19 -4.75 13.63
C LEU A 22 -3.77 -5.06 15.07
N MET A 23 -2.79 -4.33 15.59
CA MET A 23 -2.31 -4.54 16.97
C MET A 23 -3.38 -4.13 18.00
N ASN A 24 -4.13 -3.06 17.75
CA ASN A 24 -5.27 -2.65 18.57
C ASN A 24 -6.39 -3.72 18.58
N ALA A 25 -6.63 -4.37 17.44
CA ALA A 25 -7.55 -5.50 17.31
C ALA A 25 -7.05 -6.82 17.95
N GLY A 26 -5.81 -6.82 18.46
CA GLY A 26 -5.24 -7.97 19.19
C GLY A 26 -4.37 -8.89 18.33
N HIS A 27 -4.13 -8.58 17.06
CA HIS A 27 -3.24 -9.37 16.21
C HIS A 27 -1.77 -9.11 16.56
N GLN A 28 -0.91 -10.09 16.28
CA GLN A 28 0.54 -9.92 16.28
C GLN A 28 0.99 -9.51 14.90
N VAL A 29 1.96 -8.59 14.83
CA VAL A 29 2.42 -8.04 13.56
C VAL A 29 3.91 -8.30 13.38
N VAL A 30 4.29 -8.68 12.17
CA VAL A 30 5.67 -8.65 11.67
C VAL A 30 5.71 -7.66 10.51
N ILE A 31 6.61 -6.69 10.57
CA ILE A 31 6.80 -5.70 9.50
C ILE A 31 8.07 -6.03 8.73
N VAL A 32 7.99 -6.06 7.41
CA VAL A 32 9.17 -6.04 6.51
C VAL A 32 9.11 -4.79 5.64
N ASP A 33 10.20 -4.02 5.64
CA ASP A 33 10.34 -2.79 4.86
C ASP A 33 11.82 -2.54 4.54
N ASN A 34 12.14 -2.07 3.35
CA ASN A 34 13.51 -1.71 2.98
C ASN A 34 13.89 -0.26 3.28
N LEU A 35 12.92 0.51 3.81
CA LEU A 35 13.04 1.92 4.18
C LEU A 35 13.40 2.87 3.02
N CYS A 36 13.19 2.46 1.76
CA CYS A 36 13.51 3.32 0.62
C CYS A 36 12.61 4.56 0.53
N ASN A 37 11.36 4.50 1.04
CA ASN A 37 10.41 5.61 1.08
C ASN A 37 9.67 5.71 2.42
N SER A 38 10.32 5.31 3.48
CA SER A 38 9.82 5.34 4.85
C SER A 38 10.95 5.71 5.82
N SER A 39 10.66 5.83 7.10
CA SER A 39 11.63 6.17 8.13
C SER A 39 11.58 5.14 9.26
N ILE A 40 12.77 4.75 9.75
CA ILE A 40 12.89 3.85 10.91
C ILE A 40 12.17 4.40 12.16
N GLN A 41 12.10 5.72 12.30
CA GLN A 41 11.45 6.39 13.42
C GLN A 41 9.94 6.10 13.52
N VAL A 42 9.30 5.65 12.43
CA VAL A 42 7.88 5.29 12.48
C VAL A 42 7.64 4.06 13.35
N LEU A 43 8.63 3.19 13.48
CA LEU A 43 8.50 1.96 14.27
C LEU A 43 8.29 2.26 15.76
N ASP A 44 9.05 3.20 16.32
CA ASP A 44 8.89 3.64 17.71
C ASP A 44 7.48 4.24 17.93
N ARG A 45 6.96 4.93 16.92
CA ARG A 45 5.63 5.54 16.98
C ARG A 45 4.51 4.49 16.90
N ILE A 46 4.66 3.46 16.06
CA ILE A 46 3.73 2.33 15.99
C ILE A 46 3.68 1.63 17.37
N GLU A 47 4.85 1.34 17.95
CA GLU A 47 4.94 0.68 19.26
C GLU A 47 4.28 1.53 20.36
N ALA A 48 4.58 2.82 20.39
CA ALA A 48 3.98 3.75 21.36
C ALA A 48 2.46 3.87 21.22
N LEU A 49 1.93 3.87 19.99
CA LEU A 49 0.49 3.98 19.72
C LEU A 49 -0.26 2.68 20.07
N ALA A 50 0.31 1.54 19.72
CA ALA A 50 -0.32 0.25 19.98
C ALA A 50 -0.10 -0.25 21.43
N GLY A 51 0.88 0.30 22.17
CA GLY A 51 1.26 -0.15 23.51
C GLY A 51 1.75 -1.59 23.54
N LYS A 52 2.24 -2.12 22.43
CA LYS A 52 2.65 -3.53 22.24
C LYS A 52 3.85 -3.60 21.32
N ASN A 53 4.72 -4.59 21.56
CA ASN A 53 5.87 -4.84 20.70
C ASN A 53 5.45 -5.63 19.45
N PHE A 54 6.20 -5.45 18.38
CA PHE A 54 6.09 -6.19 17.14
C PHE A 54 7.49 -6.55 16.62
N SER A 55 7.56 -7.39 15.58
CA SER A 55 8.84 -7.73 14.94
C SER A 55 9.05 -6.87 13.70
N PHE A 56 10.26 -6.34 13.53
CA PHE A 56 10.66 -5.62 12.32
C PHE A 56 11.87 -6.27 11.67
N VAL A 57 11.81 -6.46 10.36
CA VAL A 57 12.92 -6.94 9.53
C VAL A 57 13.17 -5.93 8.41
N GLN A 58 14.36 -5.34 8.41
CA GLN A 58 14.77 -4.47 7.30
C GLN A 58 15.25 -5.34 6.14
N ALA A 59 14.40 -5.51 5.12
CA ALA A 59 14.73 -6.28 3.93
C ALA A 59 13.92 -5.79 2.73
N ASP A 60 14.45 -6.06 1.53
CA ASP A 60 13.69 -5.90 0.29
C ASP A 60 12.80 -7.15 0.08
N VAL A 61 11.54 -6.95 -0.26
CA VAL A 61 10.58 -8.04 -0.51
C VAL A 61 10.98 -8.91 -1.71
N ARG A 62 11.89 -8.42 -2.55
CA ARG A 62 12.48 -9.22 -3.64
C ARG A 62 13.59 -10.17 -3.16
N ASP A 63 14.00 -10.08 -1.90
CA ASP A 63 14.94 -11.04 -1.29
C ASP A 63 14.17 -12.26 -0.76
N GLY A 64 14.11 -13.29 -1.57
CA GLY A 64 13.43 -14.55 -1.23
C GLY A 64 14.02 -15.25 -0.01
N ALA A 65 15.34 -15.15 0.20
CA ALA A 65 15.99 -15.76 1.36
C ALA A 65 15.60 -15.05 2.67
N ALA A 66 15.52 -13.73 2.65
CA ALA A 66 15.03 -12.96 3.80
C ALA A 66 13.56 -13.30 4.11
N LEU A 67 12.70 -13.43 3.10
CA LEU A 67 11.30 -13.84 3.29
C LEU A 67 11.20 -15.26 3.87
N ASP A 68 11.97 -16.22 3.36
CA ASP A 68 12.00 -17.59 3.88
C ASP A 68 12.40 -17.62 5.37
N GLN A 69 13.37 -16.80 5.78
CA GLN A 69 13.75 -16.66 7.18
C GLN A 69 12.63 -16.07 8.03
N ILE A 70 11.90 -15.05 7.53
CA ILE A 70 10.75 -14.45 8.22
C ILE A 70 9.68 -15.51 8.46
N PHE A 71 9.29 -16.26 7.44
CA PHE A 71 8.28 -17.31 7.56
C PHE A 71 8.73 -18.46 8.47
N ALA A 72 10.02 -18.80 8.49
CA ALA A 72 10.55 -19.83 9.37
C ALA A 72 10.60 -19.41 10.86
N GLN A 73 10.84 -18.12 11.13
CA GLN A 73 10.95 -17.59 12.49
C GLN A 73 9.60 -17.19 13.09
N HIS A 74 8.61 -16.92 12.26
CA HIS A 74 7.32 -16.43 12.69
C HIS A 74 6.18 -17.30 12.12
N PRO A 75 5.23 -17.79 12.97
CA PRO A 75 4.06 -18.53 12.49
C PRO A 75 3.05 -17.58 11.84
N ILE A 76 3.37 -17.10 10.65
CA ILE A 76 2.55 -16.16 9.87
C ILE A 76 1.29 -16.90 9.38
N GLU A 77 0.12 -16.31 9.56
CA GLU A 77 -1.17 -16.84 9.12
C GLU A 77 -1.73 -16.12 7.89
N GLY A 78 -1.29 -14.87 7.67
CA GLY A 78 -1.71 -14.07 6.53
C GLY A 78 -0.74 -12.93 6.25
N VAL A 79 -0.84 -12.36 5.06
CA VAL A 79 0.02 -11.28 4.59
C VAL A 79 -0.82 -10.11 4.11
N ILE A 80 -0.43 -8.89 4.47
CA ILE A 80 -0.91 -7.66 3.84
C ILE A 80 0.24 -7.05 3.04
N HIS A 81 0.05 -6.95 1.73
CA HIS A 81 1.12 -6.56 0.81
C HIS A 81 0.96 -5.12 0.34
N PHE A 82 1.69 -4.18 1.00
CA PHE A 82 1.77 -2.78 0.61
C PHE A 82 3.05 -2.44 -0.17
N ALA A 83 4.12 -3.22 -0.01
CA ALA A 83 5.40 -2.91 -0.63
C ALA A 83 5.27 -2.72 -2.14
N GLY A 84 5.74 -1.58 -2.64
CA GLY A 84 5.72 -1.25 -4.05
C GLY A 84 5.98 0.24 -4.30
N LEU A 85 6.56 0.54 -5.44
CA LEU A 85 6.71 1.91 -5.94
C LEU A 85 5.34 2.42 -6.41
N LYS A 86 5.01 3.69 -6.09
CA LYS A 86 3.64 4.24 -6.27
C LYS A 86 3.56 5.56 -7.06
N ALA A 87 4.69 6.15 -7.43
CA ALA A 87 4.70 7.46 -8.09
C ALA A 87 4.40 7.33 -9.59
N VAL A 88 3.21 7.78 -10.01
CA VAL A 88 2.75 7.67 -11.40
C VAL A 88 3.74 8.33 -12.39
N GLY A 89 4.16 9.58 -12.12
CA GLY A 89 5.10 10.29 -13.00
C GLY A 89 6.47 9.59 -13.11
N GLU A 90 7.00 9.07 -12.00
CA GLU A 90 8.24 8.29 -12.01
C GLU A 90 8.08 6.99 -12.80
N SER A 91 6.92 6.34 -12.73
CA SER A 91 6.66 5.12 -13.48
C SER A 91 6.73 5.32 -14.99
N VAL A 92 6.30 6.47 -15.48
CA VAL A 92 6.40 6.84 -16.91
C VAL A 92 7.87 7.05 -17.31
N ALA A 93 8.65 7.70 -16.44
CA ALA A 93 10.07 7.95 -16.71
C ALA A 93 10.96 6.70 -16.54
N GLN A 94 10.57 5.78 -15.64
CA GLN A 94 11.38 4.59 -15.30
C GLN A 94 10.52 3.30 -15.27
N PRO A 95 9.84 2.91 -16.37
CA PRO A 95 8.87 1.82 -16.36
C PRO A 95 9.49 0.48 -15.96
N VAL A 96 10.67 0.16 -16.46
CA VAL A 96 11.36 -1.12 -16.16
C VAL A 96 11.61 -1.26 -14.66
N ARG A 97 12.03 -0.20 -13.97
CA ARG A 97 12.21 -0.19 -12.52
C ARG A 97 10.90 -0.50 -11.78
N TYR A 98 9.77 0.01 -12.27
CA TYR A 98 8.45 -0.25 -11.68
C TYR A 98 8.00 -1.70 -11.88
N PHE A 99 8.21 -2.26 -13.07
CA PHE A 99 7.92 -3.66 -13.32
C PHE A 99 8.81 -4.58 -12.49
N ASP A 100 10.12 -4.36 -12.47
CA ASP A 100 11.06 -5.14 -11.68
C ASP A 100 10.70 -5.10 -10.18
N ASN A 101 10.44 -3.90 -9.65
CA ASN A 101 10.12 -3.76 -8.23
C ASN A 101 8.75 -4.36 -7.88
N ASN A 102 7.68 -3.95 -8.56
CA ASN A 102 6.33 -4.26 -8.12
C ASN A 102 5.92 -5.71 -8.46
N LEU A 103 6.24 -6.18 -9.66
CA LEU A 103 6.00 -7.58 -10.02
C LEU A 103 6.99 -8.50 -9.32
N GLY A 104 8.28 -8.14 -9.31
CA GLY A 104 9.32 -8.92 -8.67
C GLY A 104 9.02 -9.15 -7.19
N SER A 105 8.65 -8.10 -6.43
CA SER A 105 8.29 -8.23 -5.01
C SER A 105 7.06 -9.12 -4.81
N THR A 106 6.02 -8.95 -5.62
CA THR A 106 4.80 -9.77 -5.53
C THR A 106 5.10 -11.23 -5.83
N LEU A 107 5.82 -11.53 -6.92
CA LEU A 107 6.17 -12.92 -7.29
C LEU A 107 7.05 -13.58 -6.23
N THR A 108 8.07 -12.89 -5.75
CA THR A 108 8.97 -13.43 -4.71
C THR A 108 8.21 -13.70 -3.40
N LEU A 109 7.30 -12.78 -3.01
CA LEU A 109 6.46 -12.96 -1.84
C LEU A 109 5.55 -14.18 -1.98
N LEU A 110 4.83 -14.32 -3.11
CA LEU A 110 3.93 -15.44 -3.34
C LEU A 110 4.65 -16.78 -3.34
N GLN A 111 5.86 -16.85 -3.91
CA GLN A 111 6.71 -18.04 -3.86
C GLN A 111 7.13 -18.40 -2.42
N ALA A 112 7.51 -17.41 -1.61
CA ALA A 112 7.87 -17.64 -0.21
C ALA A 112 6.65 -18.06 0.61
N MET A 113 5.49 -17.45 0.42
CA MET A 113 4.22 -17.84 1.02
C MET A 113 3.84 -19.28 0.67
N ASP A 114 4.01 -19.67 -0.59
CA ASP A 114 3.72 -21.03 -1.05
C ASP A 114 4.60 -22.06 -0.36
N ARG A 115 5.92 -21.82 -0.29
CA ARG A 115 6.84 -22.70 0.45
C ARG A 115 6.50 -22.81 1.93
N ALA A 116 6.07 -21.71 2.55
CA ALA A 116 5.69 -21.66 3.96
C ALA A 116 4.28 -22.22 4.25
N GLY A 117 3.49 -22.53 3.23
CA GLY A 117 2.11 -22.98 3.40
C GLY A 117 1.13 -21.87 3.78
N VAL A 118 1.51 -20.60 3.71
CA VAL A 118 0.65 -19.44 3.98
C VAL A 118 -0.15 -19.11 2.73
N ARG A 119 -1.48 -19.06 2.85
CA ARG A 119 -2.40 -18.97 1.70
C ARG A 119 -3.39 -17.81 1.80
N ARG A 120 -3.17 -16.85 2.69
CA ARG A 120 -4.04 -15.68 2.87
C ARG A 120 -3.27 -14.42 2.56
N ILE A 121 -3.76 -13.63 1.60
CA ILE A 121 -3.15 -12.37 1.21
C ILE A 121 -4.19 -11.29 0.96
N VAL A 122 -3.96 -10.12 1.55
CA VAL A 122 -4.64 -8.87 1.20
C VAL A 122 -3.68 -8.04 0.37
N PHE A 123 -4.05 -7.73 -0.86
CA PHE A 123 -3.22 -6.98 -1.80
C PHE A 123 -3.69 -5.54 -1.91
N SER A 124 -2.77 -4.62 -1.66
CA SER A 124 -2.92 -3.19 -1.89
C SER A 124 -2.87 -2.91 -3.39
N SER A 125 -4.03 -2.92 -4.05
CA SER A 125 -4.17 -2.46 -5.42
C SER A 125 -4.44 -0.95 -5.46
N SER A 126 -4.96 -0.45 -6.56
CA SER A 126 -5.21 0.98 -6.77
C SER A 126 -6.35 1.19 -7.74
N ALA A 127 -7.13 2.26 -7.54
CA ALA A 127 -8.12 2.72 -8.51
C ALA A 127 -7.51 3.11 -9.87
N THR A 128 -6.19 3.30 -9.96
CA THR A 128 -5.49 3.55 -11.24
C THR A 128 -5.65 2.40 -12.26
N VAL A 129 -6.10 1.22 -11.82
CA VAL A 129 -6.40 0.09 -12.72
C VAL A 129 -7.63 0.35 -13.60
N TYR A 130 -8.50 1.27 -13.19
CA TYR A 130 -9.69 1.66 -13.99
C TYR A 130 -9.35 2.68 -15.10
N GLY A 131 -8.20 3.38 -15.00
CA GLY A 131 -7.81 4.39 -15.97
C GLY A 131 -8.80 5.55 -16.07
N ASP A 132 -9.21 5.87 -17.30
CA ASP A 132 -10.23 6.89 -17.59
C ASP A 132 -11.59 6.20 -17.76
N PRO A 133 -12.45 6.20 -16.72
CA PRO A 133 -13.71 5.45 -16.75
C PRO A 133 -14.72 6.10 -17.68
N GLU A 134 -15.49 5.29 -18.40
CA GLU A 134 -16.59 5.78 -19.27
C GLU A 134 -17.77 6.34 -18.45
N THR A 135 -17.96 5.82 -17.24
CA THR A 135 -19.06 6.20 -16.34
C THR A 135 -18.61 6.34 -14.91
N VAL A 136 -19.26 7.22 -14.16
CA VAL A 136 -19.09 7.39 -12.71
C VAL A 136 -20.46 7.28 -12.03
N PRO A 137 -20.54 6.78 -10.79
CA PRO A 137 -19.43 6.29 -9.96
C PRO A 137 -18.82 4.99 -10.49
N ILE A 138 -17.50 4.81 -10.27
CA ILE A 138 -16.78 3.60 -10.65
C ILE A 138 -17.17 2.46 -9.70
N THR A 139 -17.45 1.28 -10.26
CA THR A 139 -17.74 0.06 -9.51
C THR A 139 -16.66 -1.01 -9.76
N GLU A 140 -16.66 -2.09 -8.99
CA GLU A 140 -15.71 -3.19 -9.16
C GLU A 140 -15.87 -3.92 -10.52
N SER A 141 -17.03 -3.82 -11.15
CA SER A 141 -17.34 -4.36 -12.48
C SER A 141 -16.96 -3.42 -13.63
N SER A 142 -16.52 -2.20 -13.35
CA SER A 142 -16.05 -1.26 -14.37
C SER A 142 -14.86 -1.81 -15.12
N GLN A 143 -14.76 -1.43 -16.40
CA GLN A 143 -13.67 -1.89 -17.28
C GLN A 143 -12.30 -1.50 -16.71
N LEU A 144 -11.35 -2.44 -16.78
CA LEU A 144 -9.97 -2.21 -16.37
C LEU A 144 -9.13 -1.77 -17.57
N GLN A 145 -8.67 -0.52 -17.53
CA GLN A 145 -7.89 0.10 -18.60
C GLN A 145 -6.84 1.04 -18.00
N VAL A 146 -5.61 0.61 -17.96
CA VAL A 146 -4.54 1.39 -17.34
C VAL A 146 -3.96 2.43 -18.28
N THR A 147 -3.68 3.62 -17.77
CA THR A 147 -3.11 4.74 -18.53
C THR A 147 -1.62 4.97 -18.25
N ASN A 148 -1.03 4.26 -17.28
CA ASN A 148 0.36 4.45 -16.88
C ASN A 148 1.01 3.14 -16.40
N PRO A 149 2.36 3.06 -16.38
CA PRO A 149 3.07 1.84 -15.97
C PRO A 149 2.82 1.43 -14.52
N TYR A 150 2.64 2.37 -13.58
CA TYR A 150 2.29 2.02 -12.20
C TYR A 150 0.94 1.27 -12.13
N GLY A 151 -0.11 1.83 -12.73
CA GLY A 151 -1.41 1.17 -12.82
C GLY A 151 -1.31 -0.21 -13.49
N ARG A 152 -0.47 -0.33 -14.54
CA ARG A 152 -0.23 -1.60 -15.21
C ARG A 152 0.41 -2.64 -14.29
N THR A 153 1.40 -2.25 -13.47
CA THR A 153 1.97 -3.19 -12.50
C THR A 153 0.94 -3.68 -11.49
N LYS A 154 0.04 -2.80 -11.03
CA LYS A 154 -1.04 -3.19 -10.11
C LYS A 154 -2.02 -4.16 -10.77
N LEU A 155 -2.47 -3.88 -11.99
CA LEU A 155 -3.38 -4.76 -12.73
C LEU A 155 -2.74 -6.14 -12.99
N MET A 156 -1.48 -6.18 -13.42
CA MET A 156 -0.77 -7.45 -13.63
C MET A 156 -0.62 -8.25 -12.32
N CYS A 157 -0.38 -7.60 -11.19
CA CYS A 157 -0.37 -8.29 -9.88
C CYS A 157 -1.76 -8.84 -9.53
N GLU A 158 -2.85 -8.10 -9.83
CA GLU A 158 -4.21 -8.63 -9.65
C GLU A 158 -4.48 -9.87 -10.51
N ASP A 159 -4.04 -9.87 -11.77
CA ASP A 159 -4.20 -11.00 -12.66
C ASP A 159 -3.42 -12.23 -12.15
N ILE A 160 -2.16 -12.04 -11.73
CA ILE A 160 -1.34 -13.09 -11.10
C ILE A 160 -2.06 -13.66 -9.86
N LEU A 161 -2.63 -12.83 -9.02
CA LEU A 161 -3.33 -13.26 -7.80
C LEU A 161 -4.63 -14.03 -8.12
N ARG A 162 -5.38 -13.63 -9.15
CA ARG A 162 -6.58 -14.35 -9.63
C ARG A 162 -6.21 -15.72 -10.21
N ASP A 163 -5.16 -15.77 -11.04
CA ASP A 163 -4.68 -17.04 -11.61
C ASP A 163 -4.18 -17.97 -10.50
N LEU A 164 -3.47 -17.45 -9.51
CA LEU A 164 -3.01 -18.22 -8.36
C LEU A 164 -4.19 -18.83 -7.57
N GLN A 165 -5.21 -18.03 -7.28
CA GLN A 165 -6.41 -18.52 -6.58
C GLN A 165 -7.19 -19.53 -7.43
N ALA A 166 -7.27 -19.34 -8.73
CA ALA A 166 -7.90 -20.29 -9.65
C ALA A 166 -7.15 -21.63 -9.73
N SER A 167 -5.82 -21.61 -9.63
CA SER A 167 -4.97 -22.80 -9.66
C SER A 167 -5.02 -23.64 -8.38
N ASP A 168 -5.24 -23.00 -7.22
CA ASP A 168 -5.33 -23.66 -5.92
C ASP A 168 -6.37 -22.96 -5.04
N PRO A 169 -7.56 -23.56 -4.82
CA PRO A 169 -8.66 -22.96 -4.07
C PRO A 169 -8.37 -22.75 -2.56
N ARG A 170 -7.24 -23.24 -2.06
CA ARG A 170 -6.80 -22.94 -0.68
C ARG A 170 -6.30 -21.51 -0.52
N TRP A 171 -5.96 -20.83 -1.63
CA TRP A 171 -5.63 -19.41 -1.56
C TRP A 171 -6.86 -18.56 -1.30
N HIS A 172 -6.73 -17.66 -0.34
CA HIS A 172 -7.70 -16.62 -0.02
C HIS A 172 -7.08 -15.28 -0.35
N VAL A 173 -7.58 -14.66 -1.40
CA VAL A 173 -7.05 -13.40 -1.93
C VAL A 173 -8.09 -12.31 -1.79
N ALA A 174 -7.74 -11.22 -1.12
CA ALA A 174 -8.50 -9.97 -1.12
C ALA A 174 -7.72 -8.91 -1.88
N ILE A 175 -8.35 -8.28 -2.87
CA ILE A 175 -7.76 -7.21 -3.69
C ILE A 175 -8.49 -5.92 -3.36
N LEU A 176 -7.79 -4.95 -2.75
CA LEU A 176 -8.37 -3.68 -2.36
C LEU A 176 -7.91 -2.58 -3.32
N ARG A 177 -8.86 -2.06 -4.10
CA ARG A 177 -8.66 -0.95 -5.04
C ARG A 177 -9.15 0.34 -4.42
N TYR A 178 -8.29 1.14 -3.88
CA TYR A 178 -8.67 2.40 -3.26
C TYR A 178 -8.15 3.60 -4.06
N PHE A 179 -8.86 4.71 -3.90
CA PHE A 179 -8.56 5.98 -4.56
C PHE A 179 -7.44 6.71 -3.80
N ASN A 180 -7.73 7.87 -3.22
CA ASN A 180 -6.71 8.73 -2.63
C ASN A 180 -6.76 8.67 -1.10
N PRO A 181 -5.87 7.92 -0.43
CA PRO A 181 -5.80 7.96 1.02
C PRO A 181 -5.31 9.32 1.49
N VAL A 182 -5.97 9.86 2.52
CA VAL A 182 -5.65 11.15 3.14
C VAL A 182 -5.73 11.06 4.67
N GLY A 183 -5.28 12.10 5.35
CA GLY A 183 -5.36 12.20 6.80
C GLY A 183 -4.16 11.62 7.54
N ALA A 184 -4.30 11.54 8.84
CA ALA A 184 -3.28 11.05 9.76
C ALA A 184 -3.96 10.41 10.97
N HIS A 185 -3.21 9.66 11.76
CA HIS A 185 -3.68 9.13 13.04
C HIS A 185 -4.04 10.30 13.99
N ILE A 186 -5.10 10.12 14.78
CA ILE A 186 -5.60 11.18 15.68
C ILE A 186 -4.57 11.67 16.70
N SER A 187 -3.56 10.88 17.01
CA SER A 187 -2.45 11.27 17.86
C SER A 187 -1.57 12.39 17.27
N GLY A 188 -1.62 12.59 15.93
CA GLY A 188 -0.72 13.48 15.20
C GLY A 188 0.72 12.95 15.07
N THR A 189 1.03 11.72 15.49
CA THR A 189 2.42 11.20 15.51
C THR A 189 2.78 10.38 14.29
N ILE A 190 1.80 9.78 13.60
CA ILE A 190 1.99 9.12 12.29
C ILE A 190 1.07 9.72 11.24
N GLY A 191 1.56 9.81 10.02
CA GLY A 191 0.87 10.41 8.87
C GLY A 191 1.67 10.23 7.58
N GLU A 192 1.27 10.88 6.49
CA GLU A 192 2.00 10.83 5.24
C GLU A 192 3.25 11.73 5.29
N HIS A 193 4.42 11.11 5.27
CA HIS A 193 5.71 11.81 5.28
C HIS A 193 6.62 11.26 4.18
N PRO A 194 6.40 11.68 2.90
CA PRO A 194 7.18 11.19 1.78
C PRO A 194 8.62 11.69 1.82
N ASN A 195 9.56 10.87 1.37
CA ASN A 195 10.93 11.29 1.12
C ASN A 195 10.98 12.15 -0.15
N GLY A 196 11.58 13.33 -0.07
CA GLY A 196 11.72 14.26 -1.19
C GLY A 196 10.44 15.05 -1.53
N ILE A 197 10.19 15.26 -2.82
CA ILE A 197 9.03 16.01 -3.30
C ILE A 197 7.77 15.14 -3.20
N PRO A 198 6.69 15.61 -2.55
CA PRO A 198 5.44 14.87 -2.48
C PRO A 198 4.84 14.57 -3.86
N ASN A 199 4.15 13.43 -3.97
CA ASN A 199 3.38 13.08 -5.17
C ASN A 199 1.86 13.22 -4.97
N ASN A 200 1.40 13.37 -3.72
CA ASN A 200 0.00 13.51 -3.36
C ASN A 200 -0.33 14.94 -2.94
N LEU A 201 -1.58 15.35 -3.11
CA LEU A 201 -2.04 16.71 -2.83
C LEU A 201 -1.88 17.11 -1.35
N MET A 202 -2.31 16.24 -0.42
CA MET A 202 -2.35 16.59 1.01
C MET A 202 -0.98 16.93 1.60
N PRO A 203 0.13 16.21 1.32
CA PRO A 203 1.46 16.64 1.75
C PRO A 203 1.88 18.02 1.21
N PHE A 204 1.47 18.38 -0.03
CA PHE A 204 1.72 19.74 -0.53
C PHE A 204 0.97 20.79 0.27
N ILE A 205 -0.34 20.57 0.52
CA ILE A 205 -1.18 21.49 1.30
C ILE A 205 -0.60 21.66 2.71
N THR A 206 -0.26 20.58 3.39
CA THR A 206 0.27 20.63 4.76
C THR A 206 1.65 21.30 4.82
N GLN A 207 2.51 21.10 3.80
CA GLN A 207 3.80 21.79 3.71
C GLN A 207 3.65 23.30 3.50
N VAL A 208 2.63 23.76 2.77
CA VAL A 208 2.28 25.17 2.66
C VAL A 208 1.75 25.71 4.01
N ALA A 209 0.84 24.97 4.63
CA ALA A 209 0.24 25.38 5.91
C ALA A 209 1.27 25.58 7.03
N VAL A 210 2.35 24.78 7.06
CA VAL A 210 3.44 24.91 8.04
C VAL A 210 4.61 25.77 7.55
N GLY A 211 4.46 26.48 6.43
CA GLY A 211 5.47 27.40 5.89
C GLY A 211 6.70 26.75 5.26
N LYS A 212 6.67 25.44 4.98
CA LYS A 212 7.75 24.76 4.26
C LYS A 212 7.74 25.05 2.75
N ARG A 213 6.59 25.49 2.22
CA ARG A 213 6.39 25.92 0.84
C ARG A 213 5.66 27.25 0.84
N GLU A 214 5.97 28.11 -0.12
CA GLU A 214 5.39 29.44 -0.24
C GLU A 214 3.93 29.38 -0.72
N PHE A 215 3.65 28.51 -1.69
CA PHE A 215 2.33 28.39 -2.32
C PHE A 215 2.02 26.96 -2.79
N LEU A 216 0.75 26.72 -3.04
CA LEU A 216 0.24 25.52 -3.69
C LEU A 216 0.04 25.82 -5.18
N SER A 217 0.65 24.99 -6.06
CA SER A 217 0.44 25.11 -7.51
C SER A 217 -0.84 24.39 -7.93
N ILE A 218 -1.65 25.03 -8.77
CA ILE A 218 -2.80 24.46 -9.46
C ILE A 218 -2.41 24.21 -10.91
N PHE A 219 -2.50 22.95 -11.35
CA PHE A 219 -2.10 22.52 -12.67
C PHE A 219 -3.35 22.34 -13.56
N GLY A 220 -3.65 23.39 -14.32
CA GLY A 220 -4.81 23.43 -15.22
C GLY A 220 -6.11 23.87 -14.53
N ASN A 221 -7.01 24.41 -15.34
CA ASN A 221 -8.34 24.86 -14.95
C ASN A 221 -9.36 24.64 -16.07
N ASP A 222 -9.05 23.72 -16.99
CA ASP A 222 -9.78 23.43 -18.21
C ASP A 222 -10.30 21.98 -18.27
N TYR A 223 -10.32 21.28 -17.13
CA TYR A 223 -10.96 19.97 -17.03
C TYR A 223 -12.50 20.12 -17.17
N PRO A 224 -13.20 19.09 -17.71
CA PRO A 224 -14.65 19.10 -17.85
C PRO A 224 -15.33 18.82 -16.48
N THR A 225 -15.06 19.68 -15.51
CA THR A 225 -15.58 19.64 -14.12
C THR A 225 -16.18 20.98 -13.76
N PRO A 226 -17.01 21.09 -12.70
CA PRO A 226 -17.69 22.35 -12.36
C PRO A 226 -16.76 23.54 -12.12
N ASP A 227 -15.55 23.31 -11.61
CA ASP A 227 -14.55 24.36 -11.33
C ASP A 227 -13.32 24.30 -12.24
N GLY A 228 -13.33 23.42 -13.24
CA GLY A 228 -12.22 23.22 -14.15
C GLY A 228 -11.03 22.49 -13.58
N THR A 229 -11.09 21.99 -12.33
CA THR A 229 -10.01 21.22 -11.71
C THR A 229 -10.33 19.73 -11.64
N GLY A 230 -9.35 18.90 -11.30
CA GLY A 230 -9.55 17.46 -11.21
C GLY A 230 -10.36 17.06 -9.96
N VAL A 231 -11.47 16.37 -10.16
CA VAL A 231 -12.26 15.74 -9.07
C VAL A 231 -11.54 14.47 -8.58
N ARG A 232 -11.52 14.27 -7.26
CA ARG A 232 -10.91 13.10 -6.63
C ARG A 232 -11.81 12.57 -5.52
N ASP A 233 -11.78 11.25 -5.36
CA ASP A 233 -12.38 10.56 -4.23
C ASP A 233 -11.32 10.32 -3.15
N TYR A 234 -11.66 10.63 -1.90
CA TYR A 234 -10.73 10.52 -0.77
C TYR A 234 -11.27 9.56 0.28
N ILE A 235 -10.37 8.74 0.85
CA ILE A 235 -10.65 7.88 1.99
C ILE A 235 -9.69 8.23 3.13
N HIS A 236 -10.20 8.33 4.35
CA HIS A 236 -9.32 8.55 5.49
C HIS A 236 -8.43 7.32 5.73
N VAL A 237 -7.14 7.54 6.00
CA VAL A 237 -6.15 6.46 6.12
C VAL A 237 -6.48 5.45 7.23
N VAL A 238 -7.13 5.87 8.30
CA VAL A 238 -7.58 4.98 9.38
C VAL A 238 -8.74 4.10 8.90
N ASP A 239 -9.72 4.66 8.18
CA ASP A 239 -10.82 3.88 7.60
C ASP A 239 -10.31 2.88 6.58
N LEU A 240 -9.34 3.29 5.76
CA LEU A 240 -8.65 2.38 4.84
C LEU A 240 -7.94 1.24 5.60
N SER A 241 -7.27 1.56 6.71
CA SER A 241 -6.58 0.55 7.56
C SER A 241 -7.57 -0.42 8.19
N LEU A 242 -8.72 0.06 8.65
CA LEU A 242 -9.82 -0.80 9.12
C LEU A 242 -10.40 -1.67 8.00
N GLY A 243 -10.44 -1.16 6.77
CA GLY A 243 -10.78 -1.95 5.59
C GLY A 243 -9.82 -3.12 5.34
N HIS A 244 -8.51 -2.91 5.54
CA HIS A 244 -7.50 -3.99 5.44
C HIS A 244 -7.63 -5.01 6.59
N LEU A 245 -8.00 -4.56 7.79
CA LEU A 245 -8.28 -5.44 8.93
C LEU A 245 -9.52 -6.32 8.69
N ALA A 246 -10.55 -5.77 8.03
CA ALA A 246 -11.78 -6.50 7.74
C ALA A 246 -11.63 -7.52 6.61
N ALA A 247 -10.70 -7.30 5.68
CA ALA A 247 -10.41 -8.16 4.54
C ALA A 247 -9.59 -9.40 4.94
#